data_901e8af0881c539ae6298a6f3416ae83
#
_entry.id   901e8af0881c539ae6298a6f3416ae83
#
_cell.length_a   1.000
_cell.length_b   1.000
_cell.length_c   1.000
_cell.angle_alpha   90.00
_cell.angle_beta   90.00
_cell.angle_gamma   90.00
#
_symmetry.space_group_name_H-M   'P 1'
#
loop_
_entity.id
_entity.type
_entity.pdbx_description
1 polymer ?
#
loop_
_entity_poly.entity_id
_entity_poly.type
_entity_poly.pdbx_seq_one_letter_code
_entity_poly.pdbx_strand_id
1 'polypeptide(L)'
;GIPDISRLEDDGNSRNIDLPYSKVNHLKVATHQQYLWNGVQLSGDFGYQFNHREEWSAFHTHYDTQVMPAKDPDRELVFKLHTFSSSLKLRLFNSSSWEHMAGWNMQIQKNAIGGYSFLLPEYKRFITGAFWLTTFRLDNQLSVTGGIRYDRGRIDITAFEDPYLVEYLHRQGYEEEVIQAYRWRSYPVDRAYGNYSCSAGVVWTPAAGHPPKRNVGR
;
A
#
# COMPACT_ATOMS: atom_id res chain seq x y z
N GLY A 1 14.14 10.53 -28.73
CA GLY A 1 15.18 11.44 -29.19
C GLY A 1 16.36 11.37 -28.23
N ILE A 2 17.58 11.47 -28.75
CA ILE A 2 18.79 11.59 -27.91
C ILE A 2 18.78 13.02 -27.35
N PRO A 3 18.93 13.23 -26.03
CA PRO A 3 19.04 14.58 -25.47
C PRO A 3 20.20 15.33 -26.11
N ASP A 4 19.97 16.55 -26.54
CA ASP A 4 21.00 17.43 -27.05
C ASP A 4 21.81 18.00 -25.87
N ILE A 5 22.94 17.38 -25.59
CA ILE A 5 23.82 17.74 -24.46
C ILE A 5 24.34 19.18 -24.59
N SER A 6 24.38 19.78 -25.79
CA SER A 6 24.81 21.14 -26.00
C SER A 6 23.81 22.19 -25.49
N ARG A 7 22.59 21.77 -25.13
CA ARG A 7 21.53 22.61 -24.56
C ARG A 7 21.37 22.46 -23.04
N LEU A 8 22.25 21.68 -22.39
CA LEU A 8 22.28 21.65 -20.92
C LEU A 8 22.89 22.96 -20.42
N GLU A 9 22.05 23.82 -19.86
CA GLU A 9 22.44 25.09 -19.26
C GLU A 9 22.99 24.94 -17.83
N ASP A 10 23.12 23.70 -17.32
CA ASP A 10 23.57 23.40 -15.98
C ASP A 10 25.08 23.02 -16.00
N ASP A 11 25.88 23.78 -15.27
CA ASP A 11 27.31 23.52 -15.05
C ASP A 11 27.58 22.35 -14.07
N GLY A 12 26.53 21.67 -13.59
CA GLY A 12 26.60 20.58 -12.62
C GLY A 12 26.80 21.02 -11.17
N ASN A 13 26.91 22.34 -10.91
CA ASN A 13 27.09 22.92 -9.59
C ASN A 13 25.81 23.57 -9.02
N SER A 14 24.82 23.78 -9.87
CA SER A 14 23.53 24.32 -9.46
C SER A 14 22.80 23.34 -8.54
N ARG A 15 22.21 23.88 -7.47
CA ARG A 15 21.23 23.17 -6.61
C ARG A 15 19.79 23.52 -6.93
N ASN A 16 19.57 24.26 -8.00
CA ASN A 16 18.24 24.57 -8.47
C ASN A 16 17.56 23.30 -8.95
N ILE A 17 16.32 23.13 -8.60
CA ILE A 17 15.48 22.02 -9.06
C ILE A 17 14.54 22.60 -10.10
N ASP A 18 14.78 22.23 -11.37
CA ASP A 18 13.95 22.66 -12.48
C ASP A 18 12.79 21.67 -12.70
N LEU A 19 11.75 22.12 -13.40
CA LEU A 19 10.63 21.27 -13.80
C LEU A 19 11.08 20.28 -14.91
N PRO A 20 10.60 19.03 -14.87
CA PRO A 20 9.71 18.44 -13.87
C PRO A 20 10.45 17.90 -12.64
N TYR A 21 9.82 17.93 -11.47
CA TYR A 21 10.35 17.32 -10.27
C TYR A 21 9.25 16.75 -9.37
N SER A 22 9.64 15.84 -8.48
CA SER A 22 8.78 15.32 -7.42
C SER A 22 9.24 15.82 -6.05
N LYS A 23 8.28 16.22 -5.21
CA LYS A 23 8.52 16.59 -3.82
C LYS A 23 7.81 15.59 -2.90
N VAL A 24 8.57 14.93 -2.03
CA VAL A 24 8.03 13.91 -1.13
C VAL A 24 8.36 14.25 0.31
N ASN A 25 7.33 14.31 1.15
CA ASN A 25 7.44 14.37 2.60
C ASN A 25 6.89 13.09 3.19
N HIS A 26 7.71 12.35 3.91
CA HIS A 26 7.33 11.09 4.53
C HIS A 26 7.58 11.13 6.04
N LEU A 27 6.50 11.03 6.82
CA LEU A 27 6.55 10.85 8.25
C LEU A 27 6.19 9.40 8.59
N LYS A 28 7.00 8.75 9.42
CA LYS A 28 6.71 7.42 9.96
C LYS A 28 6.95 7.41 11.46
N VAL A 29 5.96 6.91 12.21
CA VAL A 29 6.07 6.62 13.63
C VAL A 29 5.69 5.16 13.82
N ALA A 30 6.53 4.41 14.55
CA ALA A 30 6.26 3.01 14.84
C ALA A 30 6.70 2.68 16.27
N THR A 31 5.97 1.77 16.92
CA THR A 31 6.31 1.23 18.21
C THR A 31 6.16 -0.28 18.22
N HIS A 32 7.06 -0.95 18.89
CA HIS A 32 7.03 -2.38 19.18
C HIS A 32 6.91 -2.56 20.68
N GLN A 33 5.95 -3.38 21.12
CA GLN A 33 5.70 -3.72 22.51
C GLN A 33 5.78 -5.23 22.66
N GLN A 34 6.46 -5.69 23.73
CA GLN A 34 6.55 -7.11 24.04
C GLN A 34 6.37 -7.32 25.54
N TYR A 35 5.53 -8.28 25.88
CA TYR A 35 5.25 -8.69 27.23
C TYR A 35 5.39 -10.20 27.38
N LEU A 36 6.14 -10.62 28.40
CA LEU A 36 6.42 -12.02 28.70
C LEU A 36 5.90 -12.33 30.10
N TRP A 37 5.06 -13.36 30.22
CA TRP A 37 4.51 -13.79 31.49
C TRP A 37 4.17 -15.28 31.49
N ASN A 38 4.74 -16.06 32.38
CA ASN A 38 4.40 -17.48 32.65
C ASN A 38 4.18 -18.33 31.38
N GLY A 39 5.11 -18.32 30.44
CA GLY A 39 5.00 -19.09 29.20
C GLY A 39 4.10 -18.47 28.13
N VAL A 40 3.66 -17.24 28.34
CA VAL A 40 2.90 -16.45 27.36
C VAL A 40 3.77 -15.28 26.89
N GLN A 41 3.88 -15.12 25.58
CA GLN A 41 4.48 -13.94 24.95
C GLN A 41 3.41 -13.20 24.14
N LEU A 42 3.13 -11.97 24.52
CA LEU A 42 2.31 -11.04 23.74
C LEU A 42 3.24 -10.03 23.10
N SER A 43 3.12 -9.84 21.79
CA SER A 43 3.82 -8.77 21.07
C SER A 43 2.84 -7.97 20.22
N GLY A 44 3.09 -6.66 20.15
CA GLY A 44 2.28 -5.72 19.38
C GLY A 44 3.16 -4.75 18.62
N ASP A 45 2.87 -4.58 17.34
CA ASP A 45 3.46 -3.56 16.47
C ASP A 45 2.38 -2.57 16.08
N PHE A 46 2.64 -1.28 16.24
CA PHE A 46 1.74 -0.21 15.85
C PHE A 46 2.52 0.79 15.02
N GLY A 47 1.93 1.22 13.91
CA GLY A 47 2.59 2.16 13.01
C GLY A 47 1.61 3.13 12.39
N TYR A 48 2.06 4.37 12.28
CA TYR A 48 1.40 5.39 11.49
C TYR A 48 2.38 5.93 10.46
N GLN A 49 1.93 6.10 9.23
CA GLN A 49 2.69 6.69 8.14
C GLN A 49 1.84 7.75 7.45
N PHE A 50 2.47 8.86 7.16
CA PHE A 50 1.94 9.90 6.30
C PHE A 50 2.91 10.13 5.15
N ASN A 51 2.44 9.95 3.92
CA ASN A 51 3.19 10.27 2.71
C ASN A 51 2.47 11.38 1.96
N HIS A 52 3.16 12.50 1.77
CA HIS A 52 2.70 13.60 0.94
C HIS A 52 3.64 13.73 -0.25
N ARG A 53 3.15 13.39 -1.43
CA ARG A 53 3.88 13.47 -2.69
C ARG A 53 3.23 14.48 -3.60
N GLU A 54 4.03 15.35 -4.17
CA GLU A 54 3.65 16.33 -5.18
C GLU A 54 4.48 16.08 -6.42
N GLU A 55 3.84 16.11 -7.59
CA GLU A 55 4.49 16.10 -8.89
C GLU A 55 4.32 17.50 -9.49
N TRP A 56 5.42 18.07 -9.90
CA TRP A 56 5.50 19.39 -10.46
C TRP A 56 6.03 19.30 -11.89
N SER A 57 5.26 19.81 -12.86
CA SER A 57 5.65 19.91 -14.26
C SER A 57 5.11 21.23 -14.85
N ALA A 58 5.74 21.73 -15.90
CA ALA A 58 5.21 22.88 -16.59
C ALA A 58 3.75 22.62 -17.00
N PHE A 59 2.86 23.58 -16.70
CA PHE A 59 1.44 23.42 -16.99
C PHE A 59 1.22 23.02 -18.44
N HIS A 60 0.50 21.95 -18.65
CA HIS A 60 0.07 21.48 -19.95
C HIS A 60 -1.39 21.05 -19.90
N THR A 61 -2.08 21.16 -21.01
CA THR A 61 -3.49 20.80 -21.08
C THR A 61 -3.69 19.57 -21.97
N HIS A 62 -4.63 18.73 -21.60
CA HIS A 62 -5.15 17.68 -22.45
C HIS A 62 -6.36 18.16 -23.27
N TYR A 63 -7.01 19.26 -22.80
CA TYR A 63 -8.19 19.86 -23.41
C TYR A 63 -8.01 21.38 -23.44
N ASP A 64 -8.45 22.00 -24.50
CA ASP A 64 -8.43 23.47 -24.66
C ASP A 64 -9.33 24.22 -23.67
N THR A 65 -10.24 23.48 -23.02
CA THR A 65 -11.11 23.98 -21.95
C THR A 65 -10.42 24.07 -20.58
N GLN A 66 -9.27 23.40 -20.42
CA GLN A 66 -8.56 23.37 -19.15
C GLN A 66 -7.82 24.68 -18.91
N VAL A 67 -8.19 25.37 -17.83
CA VAL A 67 -7.60 26.65 -17.44
C VAL A 67 -6.48 26.42 -16.42
N MET A 68 -5.37 27.15 -16.61
CA MET A 68 -4.23 27.15 -15.69
C MET A 68 -4.71 27.56 -14.28
N PRO A 69 -4.39 26.79 -13.22
CA PRO A 69 -4.71 27.17 -11.86
C PRO A 69 -4.04 28.48 -11.45
N ALA A 70 -4.79 29.38 -10.77
CA ALA A 70 -4.25 30.65 -10.30
C ALA A 70 -3.18 30.47 -9.20
N LYS A 71 -3.23 29.38 -8.46
CA LYS A 71 -2.28 29.03 -7.40
C LYS A 71 -1.55 27.74 -7.78
N ASP A 72 -0.23 27.78 -7.67
CA ASP A 72 0.65 26.62 -7.96
C ASP A 72 0.35 26.02 -9.36
N PRO A 73 0.50 26.78 -10.46
CA PRO A 73 0.05 26.39 -11.79
C PRO A 73 0.77 25.13 -12.29
N ASP A 74 2.01 24.91 -11.87
CA ASP A 74 2.83 23.76 -12.28
C ASP A 74 2.70 22.55 -11.35
N ARG A 75 1.82 22.60 -10.33
CA ARG A 75 1.56 21.47 -9.45
C ARG A 75 0.56 20.50 -10.06
N GLU A 76 1.11 19.54 -10.79
CA GLU A 76 0.32 18.60 -11.60
C GLU A 76 -0.48 17.62 -10.76
N LEU A 77 0.18 16.91 -9.83
CA LEU A 77 -0.43 15.86 -9.01
C LEU A 77 -0.07 16.03 -7.54
N VAL A 78 -1.03 15.75 -6.68
CA VAL A 78 -0.82 15.69 -5.23
C VAL A 78 -1.44 14.41 -4.69
N PHE A 79 -0.69 13.67 -3.87
CA PHE A 79 -1.17 12.50 -3.14
C PHE A 79 -0.88 12.67 -1.66
N LYS A 80 -1.90 12.44 -0.83
CA LYS A 80 -1.81 12.45 0.63
C LYS A 80 -2.29 11.12 1.16
N LEU A 81 -1.34 10.21 1.41
CA LEU A 81 -1.63 8.87 1.88
C LEU A 81 -1.36 8.76 3.38
N HIS A 82 -2.41 8.49 4.14
CA HIS A 82 -2.34 8.12 5.54
C HIS A 82 -2.47 6.60 5.65
N THR A 83 -1.57 5.97 6.39
CA THR A 83 -1.60 4.54 6.69
C THR A 83 -1.45 4.33 8.18
N PHE A 84 -2.43 3.68 8.79
CA PHE A 84 -2.33 3.13 10.13
C PHE A 84 -2.23 1.61 10.03
N SER A 85 -1.31 1.00 10.77
CA SER A 85 -1.12 -0.45 10.84
C SER A 85 -0.98 -0.92 12.27
N SER A 86 -1.55 -2.08 12.56
CA SER A 86 -1.44 -2.76 13.84
C SER A 86 -1.27 -4.26 13.61
N SER A 87 -0.40 -4.89 14.41
CA SER A 87 -0.21 -6.33 14.43
C SER A 87 -0.07 -6.78 15.88
N LEU A 88 -0.89 -7.74 16.30
CA LEU A 88 -0.82 -8.38 17.60
C LEU A 88 -0.51 -9.85 17.40
N LYS A 89 0.41 -10.39 18.21
CA LYS A 89 0.78 -11.80 18.22
C LYS A 89 0.83 -12.31 19.65
N LEU A 90 0.15 -13.41 19.88
CA LEU A 90 0.14 -14.16 21.13
C LEU A 90 0.81 -15.51 20.88
N ARG A 91 1.89 -15.79 21.59
CA ARG A 91 2.56 -17.08 21.59
C ARG A 91 2.41 -17.75 22.94
N LEU A 92 1.94 -18.98 22.93
CA LEU A 92 1.69 -19.80 24.10
C LEU A 92 2.67 -20.97 24.09
N PHE A 93 3.48 -21.09 25.15
CA PHE A 93 4.40 -22.20 25.37
C PHE A 93 3.78 -23.17 26.39
N ASN A 94 2.81 -23.97 25.93
CA ASN A 94 2.05 -24.84 26.83
C ASN A 94 2.84 -26.05 27.34
N SER A 95 3.83 -26.51 26.56
CA SER A 95 4.70 -27.63 26.94
C SER A 95 5.95 -27.63 26.06
N SER A 96 6.90 -28.56 26.37
CA SER A 96 8.06 -28.78 25.49
C SER A 96 7.67 -29.27 24.10
N SER A 97 6.50 -29.90 23.95
CA SER A 97 6.03 -30.50 22.69
C SER A 97 5.07 -29.60 21.90
N TRP A 98 4.33 -28.70 22.55
CA TRP A 98 3.30 -27.90 21.89
C TRP A 98 3.60 -26.40 22.00
N GLU A 99 3.56 -25.73 20.86
CA GLU A 99 3.64 -24.29 20.74
C GLU A 99 2.47 -23.80 19.88
N HIS A 100 1.73 -22.82 20.38
CA HIS A 100 0.63 -22.18 19.66
C HIS A 100 0.95 -20.71 19.46
N MET A 101 0.64 -20.19 18.28
CA MET A 101 0.72 -18.78 17.97
C MET A 101 -0.59 -18.33 17.33
N ALA A 102 -1.23 -17.35 17.93
CA ALA A 102 -2.35 -16.61 17.35
C ALA A 102 -1.91 -15.20 16.99
N GLY A 103 -2.48 -14.65 15.96
CA GLY A 103 -2.19 -13.27 15.60
C GLY A 103 -3.35 -12.61 14.90
N TRP A 104 -3.35 -11.29 15.00
CA TRP A 104 -4.29 -10.40 14.34
C TRP A 104 -3.53 -9.22 13.76
N ASN A 105 -3.90 -8.82 12.56
CA ASN A 105 -3.35 -7.63 11.92
C ASN A 105 -4.47 -6.77 11.34
N MET A 106 -4.20 -5.46 11.29
CA MET A 106 -5.10 -4.48 10.71
C MET A 106 -4.30 -3.41 9.97
N GLN A 107 -4.84 -2.93 8.85
CA GLN A 107 -4.34 -1.77 8.15
C GLN A 107 -5.50 -0.91 7.68
N ILE A 108 -5.41 0.39 7.93
CA ILE A 108 -6.33 1.41 7.42
C ILE A 108 -5.53 2.36 6.56
N GLN A 109 -6.02 2.63 5.35
CA GLN A 109 -5.42 3.62 4.45
C GLN A 109 -6.48 4.60 3.99
N LYS A 110 -6.07 5.86 3.87
CA LYS A 110 -6.85 6.92 3.24
C LYS A 110 -5.92 7.71 2.32
N ASN A 111 -6.27 7.72 1.05
CA ASN A 111 -5.61 8.54 0.05
C ASN A 111 -6.52 9.69 -0.36
N ALA A 112 -5.99 10.91 -0.33
CA ALA A 112 -6.61 12.09 -0.92
C ALA A 112 -5.73 12.59 -2.07
N ILE A 113 -6.36 13.17 -3.07
CA ILE A 113 -5.71 13.67 -4.28
C ILE A 113 -5.87 15.17 -4.43
N GLY A 114 -5.07 15.75 -5.30
CA GLY A 114 -5.12 17.16 -5.71
C GLY A 114 -4.18 17.43 -6.86
N GLY A 115 -4.00 18.69 -7.22
CA GLY A 115 -3.34 19.11 -8.44
C GLY A 115 -4.34 19.34 -9.56
N TYR A 116 -3.86 19.70 -10.75
CA TYR A 116 -4.75 19.94 -11.89
C TYR A 116 -4.95 18.71 -12.78
N SER A 117 -4.17 17.66 -12.58
CA SER A 117 -4.26 16.41 -13.35
C SER A 117 -4.80 15.26 -12.49
N PHE A 118 -5.21 14.19 -13.15
CA PHE A 118 -5.74 12.98 -12.51
C PHE A 118 -4.93 11.76 -12.90
N LEU A 119 -4.46 11.02 -11.90
CA LEU A 119 -3.75 9.76 -12.10
C LEU A 119 -4.45 8.58 -11.44
N LEU A 120 -4.89 8.75 -10.18
CA LEU A 120 -5.60 7.71 -9.43
C LEU A 120 -6.64 8.35 -8.51
N PRO A 121 -7.74 7.65 -8.21
CA PRO A 121 -8.84 8.20 -7.42
C PRO A 121 -8.50 8.29 -5.93
N GLU A 122 -9.30 9.07 -5.21
CA GLU A 122 -9.35 8.99 -3.77
C GLU A 122 -9.91 7.65 -3.33
N TYR A 123 -9.34 7.08 -2.26
CA TYR A 123 -9.83 5.83 -1.71
C TYR A 123 -9.64 5.73 -0.20
N LYS A 124 -10.49 4.90 0.40
CA LYS A 124 -10.33 4.35 1.74
C LYS A 124 -10.20 2.84 1.64
N ARG A 125 -9.24 2.27 2.33
CA ARG A 125 -9.02 0.83 2.37
C ARG A 125 -8.87 0.37 3.81
N PHE A 126 -9.59 -0.68 4.15
CA PHE A 126 -9.48 -1.39 5.42
C PHE A 126 -9.14 -2.85 5.13
N ILE A 127 -8.10 -3.37 5.78
CA ILE A 127 -7.72 -4.78 5.71
C ILE A 127 -7.51 -5.27 7.13
N THR A 128 -8.03 -6.44 7.44
CA THR A 128 -7.79 -7.13 8.70
C THR A 128 -7.65 -8.62 8.46
N GLY A 129 -6.87 -9.29 9.28
CA GLY A 129 -6.71 -10.73 9.21
C GLY A 129 -6.36 -11.31 10.57
N ALA A 130 -6.77 -12.56 10.78
CA ALA A 130 -6.41 -13.33 11.95
C ALA A 130 -5.85 -14.69 11.54
N PHE A 131 -4.90 -15.19 12.30
CA PHE A 131 -4.31 -16.49 12.05
C PHE A 131 -4.10 -17.27 13.33
N TRP A 132 -4.05 -18.59 13.17
CA TRP A 132 -3.63 -19.52 14.20
C TRP A 132 -2.62 -20.50 13.62
N LEU A 133 -1.50 -20.66 14.31
CA LEU A 133 -0.42 -21.57 13.95
C LEU A 133 -0.14 -22.49 15.15
N THR A 134 0.01 -23.76 14.89
CA THR A 134 0.37 -24.75 15.90
C THR A 134 1.58 -25.54 15.44
N THR A 135 2.59 -25.65 16.29
CA THR A 135 3.74 -26.53 16.08
C THR A 135 3.73 -27.63 17.14
N PHE A 136 3.79 -28.87 16.68
CA PHE A 136 3.93 -30.04 17.52
C PHE A 136 5.31 -30.66 17.29
N ARG A 137 6.09 -30.79 18.37
CA ARG A 137 7.38 -31.46 18.37
C ARG A 137 7.19 -32.89 18.89
N LEU A 138 7.32 -33.86 18.00
CA LEU A 138 7.25 -35.27 18.37
C LEU A 138 8.46 -35.69 19.21
N ASP A 139 9.63 -35.24 18.78
CA ASP A 139 10.90 -35.42 19.47
C ASP A 139 11.87 -34.27 19.11
N ASN A 140 13.15 -34.47 19.43
CA ASN A 140 14.19 -33.47 19.10
C ASN A 140 14.53 -33.41 17.61
N GLN A 141 14.01 -34.33 16.79
CA GLN A 141 14.34 -34.46 15.37
C GLN A 141 13.17 -34.11 14.46
N LEU A 142 11.93 -34.29 14.92
CA LEU A 142 10.74 -34.17 14.10
C LEU A 142 9.75 -33.18 14.71
N SER A 143 9.37 -32.20 13.92
CA SER A 143 8.29 -31.28 14.26
C SER A 143 7.31 -31.11 13.07
N VAL A 144 6.05 -30.96 13.41
CA VAL A 144 4.95 -30.72 12.46
C VAL A 144 4.31 -29.39 12.80
N THR A 145 4.10 -28.55 11.79
CA THR A 145 3.45 -27.26 11.95
C THR A 145 2.21 -27.20 11.05
N GLY A 146 1.10 -26.74 11.59
CA GLY A 146 -0.13 -26.46 10.84
C GLY A 146 -0.69 -25.09 11.18
N GLY A 147 -1.28 -24.44 10.20
CA GLY A 147 -1.84 -23.09 10.41
C GLY A 147 -3.01 -22.80 9.50
N ILE A 148 -3.86 -21.90 9.99
CA ILE A 148 -4.99 -21.34 9.26
C ILE A 148 -4.96 -19.82 9.39
N ARG A 149 -5.44 -19.12 8.36
CA ARG A 149 -5.56 -17.68 8.33
C ARG A 149 -6.83 -17.27 7.58
N TYR A 150 -7.48 -16.24 8.07
CA TYR A 150 -8.57 -15.55 7.39
C TYR A 150 -8.23 -14.08 7.26
N ASP A 151 -8.39 -13.54 6.06
CA ASP A 151 -8.23 -12.12 5.76
C ASP A 151 -9.53 -11.54 5.21
N ARG A 152 -9.85 -10.33 5.61
CA ARG A 152 -10.96 -9.55 5.09
C ARG A 152 -10.49 -8.16 4.72
N GLY A 153 -10.89 -7.70 3.54
CA GLY A 153 -10.62 -6.36 3.05
C GLY A 153 -11.90 -5.67 2.58
N ARG A 154 -11.88 -4.34 2.67
CA ARG A 154 -12.87 -3.45 2.03
C ARG A 154 -12.13 -2.28 1.41
N ILE A 155 -12.52 -1.94 0.21
CA ILE A 155 -12.07 -0.74 -0.48
C ILE A 155 -13.28 0.09 -0.90
N ASP A 156 -13.19 1.39 -0.63
CA ASP A 156 -14.16 2.41 -1.03
C ASP A 156 -13.39 3.42 -1.90
N ILE A 157 -13.78 3.54 -3.17
CA ILE A 157 -13.17 4.45 -4.15
C ILE A 157 -14.19 5.52 -4.47
N THR A 158 -13.77 6.77 -4.32
CA THR A 158 -14.58 7.93 -4.70
C THR A 158 -14.57 8.10 -6.23
N ALA A 159 -15.73 8.29 -6.80
CA ALA A 159 -15.84 8.62 -8.22
C ALA A 159 -15.12 9.94 -8.51
N PHE A 160 -14.49 10.02 -9.66
CA PHE A 160 -13.90 11.26 -10.17
C PHE A 160 -14.42 11.56 -11.57
N GLU A 161 -15.09 12.69 -11.67
CA GLU A 161 -15.53 13.27 -12.94
C GLU A 161 -14.52 14.34 -13.37
N ASP A 162 -14.16 14.34 -14.65
CA ASP A 162 -13.28 15.35 -15.21
C ASP A 162 -14.12 16.49 -15.85
N PRO A 163 -14.26 17.64 -15.15
CA PRO A 163 -15.12 18.72 -15.63
C PRO A 163 -14.60 19.34 -16.94
N TYR A 164 -13.30 19.31 -17.16
CA TYR A 164 -12.70 19.87 -18.38
C TYR A 164 -12.95 18.96 -19.59
N LEU A 165 -12.94 17.65 -19.39
CA LEU A 165 -13.35 16.69 -20.41
C LEU A 165 -14.82 16.88 -20.80
N VAL A 166 -15.70 17.01 -19.80
CA VAL A 166 -17.13 17.22 -20.04
C VAL A 166 -17.35 18.50 -20.85
N GLU A 167 -16.74 19.61 -20.46
CA GLU A 167 -16.85 20.88 -21.19
C GLU A 167 -16.28 20.77 -22.61
N TYR A 168 -15.13 20.10 -22.77
CA TYR A 168 -14.55 19.84 -24.09
C TYR A 168 -15.51 19.07 -25.00
N LEU A 169 -16.09 17.99 -24.51
CA LEU A 169 -17.02 17.17 -25.29
C LEU A 169 -18.27 17.95 -25.69
N HIS A 170 -18.82 18.80 -24.82
CA HIS A 170 -19.93 19.70 -25.15
C HIS A 170 -19.53 20.69 -26.28
N ARG A 171 -18.36 21.30 -26.20
CA ARG A 171 -17.87 22.21 -27.23
C ARG A 171 -17.67 21.53 -28.59
N GLN A 172 -17.28 20.26 -28.58
CA GLN A 172 -17.12 19.46 -29.81
C GLN A 172 -18.45 18.98 -30.37
N GLY A 173 -19.57 19.24 -29.69
CA GLY A 173 -20.91 18.89 -30.17
C GLY A 173 -21.27 17.42 -30.01
N TYR A 174 -20.62 16.68 -29.10
CA TYR A 174 -21.01 15.32 -28.78
C TYR A 174 -22.38 15.29 -28.09
N GLU A 175 -23.14 14.24 -28.39
CA GLU A 175 -24.43 13.99 -27.75
C GLU A 175 -24.27 13.68 -26.25
N GLU A 176 -25.30 14.05 -25.46
CA GLU A 176 -25.27 13.89 -23.99
C GLU A 176 -25.03 12.43 -23.56
N GLU A 177 -25.54 11.46 -24.32
CA GLU A 177 -25.34 10.04 -24.06
C GLU A 177 -23.85 9.66 -24.13
N VAL A 178 -23.12 10.19 -25.10
CA VAL A 178 -21.67 10.00 -25.23
C VAL A 178 -20.94 10.67 -24.06
N ILE A 179 -21.31 11.89 -23.70
CA ILE A 179 -20.71 12.63 -22.60
C ILE A 179 -20.88 11.87 -21.29
N GLN A 180 -22.09 11.37 -21.01
CA GLN A 180 -22.35 10.58 -19.81
C GLN A 180 -21.53 9.29 -19.74
N ALA A 181 -21.21 8.67 -20.91
CA ALA A 181 -20.40 7.46 -20.97
C ALA A 181 -18.90 7.73 -20.67
N TYR A 182 -18.38 8.91 -21.04
CA TYR A 182 -16.94 9.21 -20.97
C TYR A 182 -16.53 10.18 -19.85
N ARG A 183 -17.48 10.83 -19.16
CA ARG A 183 -17.19 11.86 -18.13
C ARG A 183 -16.38 11.35 -16.94
N TRP A 184 -16.47 10.05 -16.64
CA TRP A 184 -15.85 9.47 -15.46
C TRP A 184 -14.43 8.99 -15.72
N ARG A 185 -13.45 9.51 -14.99
CA ARG A 185 -12.09 8.97 -14.94
C ARG A 185 -11.97 7.81 -13.96
N SER A 186 -12.79 7.78 -12.93
CA SER A 186 -12.99 6.62 -12.08
C SER A 186 -14.44 6.51 -11.65
N TYR A 187 -14.93 5.28 -11.59
CA TYR A 187 -16.26 4.97 -11.06
C TYR A 187 -16.20 4.74 -9.56
N PRO A 188 -17.31 4.99 -8.83
CA PRO A 188 -17.37 4.66 -7.42
C PRO A 188 -17.32 3.15 -7.25
N VAL A 189 -16.52 2.69 -6.28
CA VAL A 189 -16.39 1.27 -5.96
C VAL A 189 -16.48 1.11 -4.46
N ASP A 190 -17.42 0.31 -3.99
CA ASP A 190 -17.46 -0.21 -2.62
C ASP A 190 -17.45 -1.73 -2.69
N ARG A 191 -16.31 -2.32 -2.36
CA ARG A 191 -16.13 -3.77 -2.42
C ARG A 191 -15.50 -4.31 -1.16
N ALA A 192 -16.09 -5.40 -0.66
CA ALA A 192 -15.50 -6.24 0.37
C ALA A 192 -15.08 -7.59 -0.23
N TYR A 193 -13.98 -8.14 0.27
CA TYR A 193 -13.47 -9.44 -0.11
C TYR A 193 -12.94 -10.17 1.13
N GLY A 194 -12.90 -11.48 1.06
CA GLY A 194 -12.34 -12.34 2.10
C GLY A 194 -11.59 -13.51 1.49
N ASN A 195 -10.57 -13.97 2.19
CA ASN A 195 -9.74 -15.07 1.75
C ASN A 195 -9.36 -15.96 2.93
N TYR A 196 -9.37 -17.27 2.71
CA TYR A 196 -8.84 -18.28 3.64
C TYR A 196 -7.54 -18.85 3.09
N SER A 197 -6.58 -19.04 3.96
CA SER A 197 -5.37 -19.77 3.64
C SER A 197 -5.04 -20.78 4.75
N CYS A 198 -4.43 -21.87 4.38
CA CYS A 198 -3.91 -22.88 5.30
C CYS A 198 -2.49 -23.25 4.92
N SER A 199 -1.73 -23.71 5.90
CA SER A 199 -0.36 -24.17 5.71
C SER A 199 -0.13 -25.42 6.53
N ALA A 200 0.73 -26.31 6.03
CA ALA A 200 1.25 -27.46 6.75
C ALA A 200 2.74 -27.61 6.42
N GLY A 201 3.53 -27.97 7.42
CA GLY A 201 4.97 -28.13 7.27
C GLY A 201 5.50 -29.21 8.20
N VAL A 202 6.54 -29.89 7.76
CA VAL A 202 7.28 -30.88 8.55
C VAL A 202 8.75 -30.49 8.52
N VAL A 203 9.38 -30.46 9.68
CA VAL A 203 10.82 -30.25 9.83
C VAL A 203 11.39 -31.52 10.44
N TRP A 204 12.31 -32.14 9.72
CA TRP A 204 13.07 -33.27 10.20
C TRP A 204 14.55 -32.93 10.27
N THR A 205 15.15 -33.06 11.44
CA THR A 205 16.57 -32.80 11.70
C THR A 205 17.21 -34.14 12.07
N PRO A 206 17.86 -34.84 11.14
CA PRO A 206 18.55 -36.10 11.46
C PRO A 206 19.64 -35.88 12.50
N ALA A 207 19.90 -36.89 13.34
CA ALA A 207 20.77 -36.82 14.51
C ALA A 207 22.09 -36.07 14.27
N ALA A 208 22.55 -35.37 15.28
CA ALA A 208 23.67 -34.45 15.28
C ALA A 208 24.90 -34.95 14.52
N GLY A 209 25.16 -34.35 13.37
CA GLY A 209 26.31 -34.63 12.50
C GLY A 209 26.32 -33.75 11.25
N HIS A 210 25.18 -33.46 10.66
CA HIS A 210 25.13 -32.62 9.47
C HIS A 210 23.81 -31.81 9.42
N PRO A 211 23.82 -30.50 9.65
CA PRO A 211 22.65 -29.69 9.41
C PRO A 211 22.42 -29.56 7.88
N PRO A 212 21.30 -30.05 7.32
CA PRO A 212 20.99 -29.79 5.94
C PRO A 212 20.58 -28.33 5.82
N LYS A 213 21.49 -27.49 5.31
CA LYS A 213 21.12 -26.15 4.81
C LYS A 213 20.31 -26.34 3.52
N ARG A 214 19.00 -26.34 3.59
CA ARG A 214 18.14 -26.11 2.43
C ARG A 214 17.17 -24.99 2.74
N ASN A 215 17.54 -23.79 2.31
CA ASN A 215 16.60 -22.73 2.00
C ASN A 215 15.96 -23.07 0.65
N VAL A 216 14.70 -23.42 0.64
CA VAL A 216 13.87 -23.40 -0.56
C VAL A 216 12.91 -22.23 -0.36
N GLY A 217 13.34 -21.06 -0.83
CA GLY A 217 12.45 -19.93 -1.07
C GLY A 217 11.86 -20.04 -2.47
N ARG A 218 10.57 -20.03 -2.56
CA ARG A 218 9.81 -19.55 -3.71
C ARG A 218 8.59 -18.82 -3.19
#